data_9e8952e8a9925fe60c57c615257acad5
#
_entry.id   9e8952e8a9925fe60c57c615257acad5
#
_cell.length_a   1.000
_cell.length_b   1.000
_cell.length_c   1.000
_cell.angle_alpha   90.00
_cell.angle_beta   90.00
_cell.angle_gamma   90.00
#
_symmetry.space_group_name_H-M   'P 1'
#
loop_
_entity.id
_entity.type
_entity.pdbx_description
1 polymer ?
#
loop_
_entity_poly.entity_id
_entity_poly.type
_entity_poly.pdbx_seq_one_letter_code
_entity_poly.pdbx_strand_id
1 'polypeptide(L)'
;MATFALQFLLMLMSMTGFGNSKGHLQGKEIIIEIRCVNSKVNDFRLKIPNSYRQHELDLRKILNDRVIRGKMDLSISVDSKGGEEEFAINKNLFLNFYSQIQALSTHIDLSHSDILNAIMKFPNVIMSQDTLISKEEYNYVLDLLFEAIEKLNDFRSIEGTIIANDMVFRIKSILDQLEAVEKEDPKRFVILNKNC
;
A
#
# COMPACT_ATOMS: atom_id res chain seq x y z
N MET A 1 -9.53 29.94 -25.92
CA MET A 1 -9.66 29.50 -24.52
C MET A 1 -10.09 28.04 -24.39
N ALA A 2 -10.97 27.50 -25.24
CA ALA A 2 -11.41 26.09 -25.16
C ALA A 2 -10.31 25.05 -25.35
N THR A 3 -9.30 25.33 -26.19
CA THR A 3 -8.18 24.41 -26.48
C THR A 3 -7.24 24.21 -25.30
N PHE A 4 -7.01 25.22 -24.48
CA PHE A 4 -6.14 25.15 -23.31
C PHE A 4 -6.81 24.37 -22.17
N ALA A 5 -8.11 24.53 -21.96
CA ALA A 5 -8.89 23.76 -20.96
C ALA A 5 -8.96 22.28 -21.35
N LEU A 6 -9.08 21.96 -22.65
CA LEU A 6 -9.14 20.60 -23.14
C LEU A 6 -7.80 19.86 -22.96
N GLN A 7 -6.69 20.56 -23.13
CA GLN A 7 -5.33 20.02 -22.98
C GLN A 7 -4.99 19.76 -21.49
N PHE A 8 -5.55 20.56 -20.56
CA PHE A 8 -5.41 20.38 -19.13
C PHE A 8 -6.23 19.19 -18.59
N LEU A 9 -7.40 18.92 -19.19
CA LEU A 9 -8.26 17.78 -18.87
C LEU A 9 -7.67 16.44 -19.30
N LEU A 10 -6.81 16.42 -20.34
CA LEU A 10 -6.11 15.21 -20.80
C LEU A 10 -4.99 14.72 -19.85
N MET A 11 -4.59 15.55 -18.87
CA MET A 11 -3.60 15.20 -17.85
C MET A 11 -4.20 14.98 -16.45
N LEU A 12 -5.52 14.81 -16.35
CA LEU A 12 -6.17 14.57 -15.07
C LEU A 12 -5.84 13.16 -14.59
N MET A 13 -5.23 13.06 -13.42
CA MET A 13 -4.98 11.79 -12.73
C MET A 13 -5.89 11.70 -11.50
N SER A 14 -6.45 10.53 -11.26
CA SER A 14 -7.20 10.29 -10.02
C SER A 14 -6.28 10.39 -8.79
N MET A 15 -6.85 10.80 -7.68
CA MET A 15 -6.16 10.81 -6.38
C MET A 15 -6.23 9.46 -5.66
N THR A 16 -7.05 8.54 -6.17
CA THR A 16 -7.14 7.17 -5.68
C THR A 16 -6.48 6.23 -6.67
N GLY A 17 -5.99 5.09 -6.19
CA GLY A 17 -5.39 4.10 -7.07
C GLY A 17 -4.89 2.88 -6.32
N PHE A 18 -4.64 1.83 -7.09
CA PHE A 18 -4.11 0.56 -6.62
C PHE A 18 -3.11 0.01 -7.64
N GLY A 19 -2.01 -0.52 -7.13
CA GLY A 19 -1.03 -1.24 -7.92
C GLY A 19 -0.52 -2.44 -7.15
N ASN A 20 -0.26 -3.53 -7.84
CA ASN A 20 0.32 -4.73 -7.24
C ASN A 20 1.34 -5.36 -8.18
N SER A 21 2.30 -6.03 -7.59
CA SER A 21 3.25 -6.89 -8.28
C SER A 21 3.52 -8.13 -7.47
N LYS A 22 3.93 -9.18 -8.14
CA LYS A 22 4.21 -10.46 -7.52
C LYS A 22 5.38 -11.11 -8.24
N GLY A 23 6.29 -11.67 -7.46
CA GLY A 23 7.44 -12.35 -8.01
C GLY A 23 7.93 -13.48 -7.13
N HIS A 24 8.85 -14.28 -7.67
CA HIS A 24 9.45 -15.41 -6.97
C HIS A 24 10.97 -15.31 -7.02
N LEU A 25 11.61 -15.36 -5.89
CA LEU A 25 13.07 -15.35 -5.77
C LEU A 25 13.51 -16.36 -4.73
N GLN A 26 14.41 -17.28 -5.09
CA GLN A 26 15.02 -18.26 -4.18
C GLN A 26 14.01 -19.04 -3.32
N GLY A 27 12.87 -19.47 -3.91
CA GLY A 27 11.83 -20.21 -3.20
C GLY A 27 10.87 -19.35 -2.36
N LYS A 28 11.11 -18.03 -2.28
CA LYS A 28 10.23 -17.07 -1.63
C LYS A 28 9.28 -16.46 -2.66
N GLU A 29 8.02 -16.32 -2.30
CA GLU A 29 7.04 -15.54 -3.03
C GLU A 29 6.95 -14.15 -2.41
N ILE A 30 7.20 -13.11 -3.22
CA ILE A 30 7.17 -11.73 -2.78
C ILE A 30 5.99 -11.04 -3.44
N ILE A 31 5.12 -10.44 -2.63
CA ILE A 31 3.94 -9.70 -3.09
C ILE A 31 4.07 -8.27 -2.59
N ILE A 32 3.94 -7.31 -3.50
CA ILE A 32 3.93 -5.89 -3.20
C ILE A 32 2.58 -5.32 -3.59
N GLU A 33 1.94 -4.62 -2.68
CA GLU A 33 0.70 -3.89 -2.92
C GLU A 33 0.86 -2.44 -2.51
N ILE A 34 0.42 -1.53 -3.37
CA ILE A 34 0.39 -0.09 -3.10
C ILE A 34 -1.05 0.39 -3.27
N ARG A 35 -1.55 1.10 -2.27
CA ARG A 35 -2.84 1.77 -2.31
C ARG A 35 -2.66 3.25 -2.05
N CYS A 36 -3.30 4.07 -2.87
CA CYS A 36 -3.32 5.51 -2.71
C CYS A 36 -4.76 5.97 -2.50
N VAL A 37 -4.97 6.82 -1.49
CA VAL A 37 -6.26 7.46 -1.24
C VAL A 37 -6.08 8.97 -1.17
N ASN A 38 -7.17 9.70 -1.46
CA ASN A 38 -7.16 11.16 -1.45
C ASN A 38 -6.76 11.69 -0.05
N SER A 39 -5.74 12.53 0.00
CA SER A 39 -5.31 13.22 1.21
C SER A 39 -4.74 14.60 0.89
N LYS A 40 -4.89 15.54 1.83
CA LYS A 40 -4.27 16.87 1.73
C LYS A 40 -2.76 16.82 1.98
N VAL A 41 -2.30 15.85 2.74
CA VAL A 41 -0.90 15.70 3.15
C VAL A 41 -0.41 14.34 2.66
N ASN A 42 0.84 14.27 2.21
CA ASN A 42 1.49 13.00 1.91
C ASN A 42 1.75 12.26 3.22
N ASP A 43 1.12 11.12 3.37
CA ASP A 43 1.31 10.21 4.50
C ASP A 43 1.62 8.81 3.96
N PHE A 44 2.65 8.17 4.50
CA PHE A 44 3.13 6.88 4.04
C PHE A 44 3.05 5.87 5.18
N ARG A 45 2.18 4.90 5.04
CA ARG A 45 2.15 3.74 5.91
C ARG A 45 2.83 2.57 5.21
N LEU A 46 3.88 2.05 5.82
CA LEU A 46 4.61 0.89 5.33
C LEU A 46 4.33 -0.31 6.24
N LYS A 47 3.85 -1.38 5.65
CA LYS A 47 3.74 -2.71 6.26
C LYS A 47 4.77 -3.61 5.61
N ILE A 48 5.92 -3.72 6.22
CA ILE A 48 7.06 -4.47 5.70
C ILE A 48 7.52 -5.49 6.74
N PRO A 49 7.99 -6.68 6.33
CA PRO A 49 8.61 -7.65 7.23
C PRO A 49 9.82 -7.04 7.96
N ASN A 50 10.15 -7.58 9.13
CA ASN A 50 11.25 -7.09 9.95
C ASN A 50 12.59 -7.08 9.21
N SER A 51 12.84 -8.07 8.36
CA SER A 51 14.04 -8.19 7.53
C SER A 51 14.28 -7.00 6.59
N TYR A 52 13.22 -6.27 6.21
CA TYR A 52 13.29 -5.11 5.31
C TYR A 52 13.31 -3.77 6.04
N ARG A 53 13.19 -3.73 7.38
CA ARG A 53 13.11 -2.48 8.15
C ARG A 53 14.30 -1.54 7.96
N GLN A 54 15.48 -2.09 7.75
CA GLN A 54 16.69 -1.28 7.47
C GLN A 54 16.55 -0.43 6.19
N HIS A 55 15.69 -0.83 5.25
CA HIS A 55 15.45 -0.15 3.99
C HIS A 55 14.19 0.73 3.99
N GLU A 56 13.51 0.88 5.14
CA GLU A 56 12.25 1.63 5.23
C GLU A 56 12.40 3.08 4.75
N LEU A 57 13.49 3.74 5.10
CA LEU A 57 13.75 5.13 4.68
C LEU A 57 13.93 5.27 3.17
N ASP A 58 14.62 4.31 2.55
CA ASP A 58 14.83 4.28 1.10
C ASP A 58 13.50 4.06 0.37
N LEU A 59 12.69 3.11 0.85
CA LEU A 59 11.35 2.85 0.30
C LEU A 59 10.44 4.08 0.41
N ARG A 60 10.46 4.79 1.54
CA ARG A 60 9.72 6.05 1.74
C ARG A 60 10.16 7.12 0.75
N LYS A 61 11.46 7.26 0.54
CA LYS A 61 12.02 8.22 -0.42
C LYS A 61 11.57 7.91 -1.85
N ILE A 62 11.68 6.65 -2.27
CA ILE A 62 11.24 6.21 -3.60
C ILE A 62 9.74 6.51 -3.81
N LEU A 63 8.88 6.21 -2.83
CA LEU A 63 7.46 6.51 -2.91
C LEU A 63 7.20 8.01 -3.02
N ASN A 64 7.89 8.83 -2.20
CA ASN A 64 7.72 10.28 -2.23
C ASN A 64 8.15 10.90 -3.57
N ASP A 65 9.20 10.37 -4.18
CA ASP A 65 9.74 10.88 -5.45
C ASP A 65 8.89 10.45 -6.66
N ARG A 66 8.21 9.31 -6.57
CA ARG A 66 7.48 8.72 -7.69
C ARG A 66 5.96 8.94 -7.64
N VAL A 67 5.39 9.22 -6.48
CA VAL A 67 3.96 9.43 -6.31
C VAL A 67 3.68 10.87 -5.87
N ILE A 68 2.96 11.60 -6.70
CA ILE A 68 2.84 13.06 -6.64
C ILE A 68 2.10 13.52 -5.38
N ARG A 69 1.03 12.82 -4.93
CA ARG A 69 0.20 13.25 -3.79
C ARG A 69 -0.74 12.13 -3.32
N GLY A 70 -1.00 12.10 -2.00
CA GLY A 70 -2.01 11.24 -1.39
C GLY A 70 -1.50 10.55 -0.13
N LYS A 71 -2.41 9.86 0.57
CA LYS A 71 -2.04 8.92 1.61
C LYS A 71 -1.80 7.56 0.96
N MET A 72 -0.61 7.01 1.17
CA MET A 72 -0.17 5.76 0.57
C MET A 72 0.04 4.68 1.61
N ASP A 73 -0.52 3.51 1.35
CA ASP A 73 -0.26 2.29 2.08
C ASP A 73 0.54 1.34 1.19
N LEU A 74 1.80 1.08 1.54
CA LEU A 74 2.64 0.05 0.92
C LEU A 74 2.63 -1.19 1.81
N SER A 75 2.33 -2.34 1.25
CA SER A 75 2.45 -3.64 1.89
C SER A 75 3.41 -4.52 1.12
N ILE A 76 4.42 -5.05 1.79
CA ILE A 76 5.33 -6.08 1.27
C ILE A 76 5.08 -7.34 2.08
N SER A 77 4.67 -8.42 1.41
CA SER A 77 4.49 -9.73 2.01
C SER A 77 5.48 -10.70 1.37
N VAL A 78 6.13 -11.50 2.18
CA VAL A 78 7.08 -12.52 1.73
C VAL A 78 6.65 -13.85 2.31
N ASP A 79 6.28 -14.78 1.45
CA ASP A 79 5.89 -16.14 1.82
C ASP A 79 6.99 -17.11 1.37
N SER A 80 7.65 -17.76 2.31
CA SER A 80 8.62 -18.82 2.01
C SER A 80 7.92 -20.18 1.99
N LYS A 81 8.01 -20.88 0.86
CA LYS A 81 7.40 -22.22 0.70
C LYS A 81 8.06 -23.31 1.54
N GLY A 82 9.08 -22.98 2.29
CA GLY A 82 9.88 -23.94 3.05
C GLY A 82 10.00 -23.63 4.53
N GLY A 83 9.01 -23.09 5.22
CA GLY A 83 8.86 -22.90 6.69
C GLY A 83 10.01 -23.15 7.68
N GLU A 84 11.06 -23.81 7.23
CA GLU A 84 12.20 -24.25 8.06
C GLU A 84 13.19 -23.11 8.36
N GLU A 85 13.25 -22.05 7.53
CA GLU A 85 14.18 -20.92 7.74
C GLU A 85 13.57 -19.77 8.54
N GLU A 86 12.27 -19.74 8.76
CA GLU A 86 11.60 -18.63 9.43
C GLU A 86 11.69 -18.67 10.95
N PHE A 87 11.87 -19.87 11.53
CA PHE A 87 11.85 -20.04 12.98
C PHE A 87 13.11 -20.70 13.47
N ALA A 88 13.74 -20.10 14.45
CA ALA A 88 14.88 -20.67 15.16
C ALA A 88 14.61 -20.72 16.66
N ILE A 89 15.15 -21.73 17.33
CA ILE A 89 15.11 -21.80 18.78
C ILE A 89 16.20 -20.88 19.36
N ASN A 90 15.80 -19.94 20.22
CA ASN A 90 16.75 -19.17 21.02
C ASN A 90 17.44 -20.08 22.02
N LYS A 91 18.58 -20.64 21.60
CA LYS A 91 19.33 -21.64 22.37
C LYS A 91 19.70 -21.14 23.76
N ASN A 92 20.11 -19.87 23.88
CA ASN A 92 20.53 -19.30 25.16
C ASN A 92 19.33 -19.18 26.12
N LEU A 93 18.20 -18.70 25.63
CA LEU A 93 16.99 -18.55 26.43
C LEU A 93 16.42 -19.93 26.80
N PHE A 94 16.41 -20.88 25.86
CA PHE A 94 15.99 -22.24 26.08
C PHE A 94 16.80 -22.91 27.21
N LEU A 95 18.14 -22.86 27.12
CA LEU A 95 19.05 -23.46 28.13
C LEU A 95 18.91 -22.79 29.50
N ASN A 96 18.68 -21.48 29.53
CA ASN A 96 18.44 -20.75 30.77
C ASN A 96 17.13 -21.21 31.45
N PHE A 97 16.05 -21.31 30.73
CA PHE A 97 14.79 -21.85 31.29
C PHE A 97 14.92 -23.31 31.68
N TYR A 98 15.60 -24.12 30.89
CA TYR A 98 15.83 -25.53 31.20
C TYR A 98 16.56 -25.68 32.53
N SER A 99 17.65 -24.96 32.77
CA SER A 99 18.42 -25.04 34.02
C SER A 99 17.60 -24.55 35.22
N GLN A 100 16.80 -23.50 35.08
CA GLN A 100 15.93 -23.02 36.16
C GLN A 100 14.85 -24.03 36.53
N ILE A 101 14.16 -24.61 35.55
CA ILE A 101 13.10 -25.59 35.81
C ILE A 101 13.71 -26.89 36.36
N GLN A 102 14.88 -27.29 35.89
CA GLN A 102 15.59 -28.46 36.41
C GLN A 102 15.99 -28.27 37.90
N ALA A 103 16.42 -27.10 38.30
CA ALA A 103 16.69 -26.78 39.69
C ALA A 103 15.45 -26.86 40.60
N LEU A 104 14.27 -26.53 40.05
CA LEU A 104 12.99 -26.65 40.76
C LEU A 104 12.45 -28.09 40.77
N SER A 105 12.82 -28.92 39.79
CA SER A 105 12.34 -30.31 39.65
C SER A 105 12.88 -31.24 40.76
N THR A 106 13.85 -30.80 41.54
CA THR A 106 14.29 -31.53 42.76
C THR A 106 13.19 -31.62 43.83
N HIS A 107 12.15 -30.79 43.69
CA HIS A 107 11.01 -30.73 44.61
C HIS A 107 9.69 -31.22 43.99
N ILE A 108 9.67 -31.44 42.67
CA ILE A 108 8.49 -31.81 41.90
C ILE A 108 8.91 -32.91 40.91
N ASP A 109 8.20 -34.00 40.84
CA ASP A 109 8.44 -35.10 39.89
C ASP A 109 7.97 -34.69 38.50
N LEU A 110 8.87 -34.08 37.70
CA LEU A 110 8.61 -33.64 36.32
C LEU A 110 9.39 -34.49 35.35
N SER A 111 8.73 -35.03 34.34
CA SER A 111 9.41 -35.72 33.25
C SER A 111 10.16 -34.73 32.35
N HIS A 112 11.22 -35.18 31.68
CA HIS A 112 11.93 -34.35 30.70
C HIS A 112 11.03 -33.84 29.57
N SER A 113 10.05 -34.64 29.18
CA SER A 113 9.07 -34.24 28.14
C SER A 113 8.18 -33.08 28.61
N ASP A 114 7.79 -33.05 29.88
CA ASP A 114 6.96 -31.96 30.43
C ASP A 114 7.76 -30.65 30.50
N ILE A 115 9.02 -30.74 30.87
CA ILE A 115 9.95 -29.59 30.90
C ILE A 115 10.11 -29.01 29.48
N LEU A 116 10.37 -29.84 28.47
CA LEU A 116 10.52 -29.41 27.09
C LEU A 116 9.22 -28.76 26.56
N ASN A 117 8.08 -29.39 26.80
CA ASN A 117 6.77 -28.86 26.40
C ASN A 117 6.46 -27.51 27.08
N ALA A 118 6.83 -27.36 28.35
CA ALA A 118 6.65 -26.10 29.06
C ALA A 118 7.54 -24.99 28.47
N ILE A 119 8.83 -25.27 28.22
CA ILE A 119 9.78 -24.29 27.66
C ILE A 119 9.35 -23.80 26.28
N MET A 120 8.85 -24.70 25.42
CA MET A 120 8.41 -24.34 24.07
C MET A 120 7.20 -23.41 24.05
N LYS A 121 6.46 -23.30 25.16
CA LYS A 121 5.32 -22.37 25.31
C LYS A 121 5.73 -20.97 25.80
N PHE A 122 6.97 -20.80 26.26
CA PHE A 122 7.42 -19.48 26.72
C PHE A 122 7.63 -18.54 25.52
N PRO A 123 7.31 -17.26 25.68
CA PRO A 123 7.52 -16.27 24.62
C PRO A 123 9.01 -16.14 24.30
N ASN A 124 9.32 -15.86 23.04
CA ASN A 124 10.66 -15.65 22.50
C ASN A 124 11.62 -16.86 22.56
N VAL A 125 11.15 -18.05 22.94
CA VAL A 125 11.93 -19.30 22.79
C VAL A 125 11.99 -19.71 21.33
N ILE A 126 10.88 -19.57 20.61
CA ILE A 126 10.84 -19.66 19.16
C ILE A 126 10.88 -18.24 18.63
N MET A 127 11.92 -17.92 17.85
CA MET A 127 12.13 -16.62 17.27
C MET A 127 12.00 -16.74 15.74
N SER A 128 11.40 -15.74 15.11
CA SER A 128 11.61 -15.56 13.69
C SER A 128 13.08 -15.18 13.47
N GLN A 129 13.77 -15.87 12.59
CA GLN A 129 15.12 -15.49 12.21
C GLN A 129 15.03 -14.22 11.38
N ASP A 130 15.45 -13.08 11.95
CA ASP A 130 15.67 -11.85 11.19
C ASP A 130 16.92 -12.04 10.30
N THR A 131 16.79 -12.84 9.25
CA THR A 131 17.83 -12.95 8.24
C THR A 131 17.91 -11.64 7.49
N LEU A 132 19.07 -11.00 7.54
CA LEU A 132 19.34 -9.82 6.73
C LEU A 132 19.17 -10.20 5.25
N ILE A 133 18.36 -9.44 4.55
CA ILE A 133 18.13 -9.68 3.12
C ILE A 133 19.42 -9.44 2.33
N SER A 134 19.63 -10.25 1.30
CA SER A 134 20.74 -10.04 0.37
C SER A 134 20.51 -8.81 -0.48
N LYS A 135 21.60 -8.23 -1.02
CA LYS A 135 21.49 -7.12 -1.97
C LYS A 135 20.70 -7.52 -3.23
N GLU A 136 20.80 -8.76 -3.66
CA GLU A 136 20.06 -9.29 -4.80
C GLU A 136 18.56 -9.35 -4.51
N GLU A 137 18.17 -9.83 -3.34
CA GLU A 137 16.77 -9.86 -2.90
C GLU A 137 16.20 -8.43 -2.79
N TYR A 138 16.97 -7.49 -2.24
CA TYR A 138 16.54 -6.10 -2.15
C TYR A 138 16.35 -5.46 -3.53
N ASN A 139 17.28 -5.65 -4.46
CA ASN A 139 17.15 -5.14 -5.82
C ASN A 139 15.90 -5.71 -6.52
N TYR A 140 15.65 -7.01 -6.35
CA TYR A 140 14.46 -7.63 -6.90
C TYR A 140 13.15 -7.05 -6.31
N VAL A 141 13.14 -6.76 -5.00
CA VAL A 141 12.02 -6.06 -4.36
C VAL A 141 11.84 -4.66 -4.93
N LEU A 142 12.92 -3.93 -5.23
CA LEU A 142 12.84 -2.63 -5.90
C LEU A 142 12.23 -2.73 -7.30
N ASP A 143 12.61 -3.73 -8.09
CA ASP A 143 12.04 -3.95 -9.42
C ASP A 143 10.52 -4.21 -9.33
N LEU A 144 10.10 -5.07 -8.41
CA LEU A 144 8.68 -5.30 -8.14
C LEU A 144 7.97 -4.03 -7.63
N LEU A 145 8.63 -3.24 -6.79
CA LEU A 145 8.06 -1.97 -6.31
C LEU A 145 7.81 -1.00 -7.46
N PHE A 146 8.77 -0.88 -8.39
CA PHE A 146 8.60 -0.03 -9.57
C PHE A 146 7.45 -0.51 -10.46
N GLU A 147 7.32 -1.82 -10.69
CA GLU A 147 6.19 -2.39 -11.42
C GLU A 147 4.84 -2.08 -10.75
N ALA A 148 4.76 -2.19 -9.42
CA ALA A 148 3.56 -1.84 -8.67
C ALA A 148 3.23 -0.34 -8.77
N ILE A 149 4.24 0.55 -8.75
CA ILE A 149 4.06 1.99 -8.93
C ILE A 149 3.56 2.31 -10.35
N GLU A 150 4.07 1.66 -11.37
CA GLU A 150 3.60 1.84 -12.75
C GLU A 150 2.12 1.47 -12.85
N LYS A 151 1.72 0.29 -12.35
CA LYS A 151 0.32 -0.14 -12.34
C LYS A 151 -0.58 0.82 -11.55
N LEU A 152 -0.11 1.36 -10.44
CA LEU A 152 -0.81 2.40 -9.68
C LEU A 152 -1.05 3.65 -10.54
N ASN A 153 -0.03 4.12 -11.25
CA ASN A 153 -0.11 5.32 -12.09
C ASN A 153 -1.02 5.08 -13.30
N ASP A 154 -0.96 3.91 -13.91
CA ASP A 154 -1.87 3.51 -15.01
C ASP A 154 -3.32 3.51 -14.53
N PHE A 155 -3.61 2.92 -13.37
CA PHE A 155 -4.94 2.94 -12.78
C PHE A 155 -5.45 4.37 -12.59
N ARG A 156 -4.61 5.25 -12.01
CA ARG A 156 -4.93 6.68 -11.77
C ARG A 156 -5.17 7.44 -13.08
N SER A 157 -4.41 7.13 -14.13
CA SER A 157 -4.56 7.74 -15.44
C SER A 157 -5.88 7.33 -16.11
N ILE A 158 -6.23 6.05 -16.05
CA ILE A 158 -7.48 5.52 -16.60
C ILE A 158 -8.69 6.16 -15.88
N GLU A 159 -8.69 6.14 -14.56
CA GLU A 159 -9.75 6.74 -13.75
C GLU A 159 -9.84 8.26 -13.97
N GLY A 160 -8.69 8.94 -14.06
CA GLY A 160 -8.61 10.36 -14.36
C GLY A 160 -9.23 10.70 -15.71
N THR A 161 -9.01 9.88 -16.72
CA THR A 161 -9.61 10.05 -18.06
C THR A 161 -11.13 9.91 -18.01
N ILE A 162 -11.65 8.95 -17.26
CA ILE A 162 -13.11 8.77 -17.08
C ILE A 162 -13.73 10.01 -16.43
N ILE A 163 -13.08 10.51 -15.35
CA ILE A 163 -13.54 11.73 -14.66
C ILE A 163 -13.49 12.95 -15.59
N ALA A 164 -12.41 13.09 -16.38
CA ALA A 164 -12.28 14.18 -17.33
C ALA A 164 -13.41 14.19 -18.37
N ASN A 165 -13.73 13.02 -18.92
CA ASN A 165 -14.81 12.88 -19.90
C ASN A 165 -16.20 13.21 -19.31
N ASP A 166 -16.48 12.76 -18.07
CA ASP A 166 -17.73 13.11 -17.39
C ASP A 166 -17.81 14.62 -17.12
N MET A 167 -16.72 15.25 -16.70
CA MET A 167 -16.66 16.71 -16.51
C MET A 167 -16.95 17.47 -17.83
N VAL A 168 -16.31 17.07 -18.94
CA VAL A 168 -16.55 17.68 -20.26
C VAL A 168 -18.02 17.56 -20.65
N PHE A 169 -18.59 16.38 -20.48
CA PHE A 169 -20.00 16.14 -20.77
C PHE A 169 -20.94 17.06 -19.96
N ARG A 170 -20.68 17.19 -18.64
CA ARG A 170 -21.49 18.04 -17.77
C ARG A 170 -21.35 19.52 -18.10
N ILE A 171 -20.12 19.98 -18.38
CA ILE A 171 -19.88 21.38 -18.79
C ILE A 171 -20.65 21.67 -20.09
N LYS A 172 -20.59 20.77 -21.06
CA LYS A 172 -21.32 20.93 -22.30
C LYS A 172 -22.83 21.02 -22.07
N SER A 173 -23.39 20.14 -21.24
CA SER A 173 -24.80 20.18 -20.87
C SER A 173 -25.20 21.51 -20.19
N ILE A 174 -24.33 22.07 -19.33
CA ILE A 174 -24.57 23.37 -18.70
C ILE A 174 -24.60 24.49 -19.74
N LEU A 175 -23.65 24.47 -20.68
CA LEU A 175 -23.60 25.48 -21.76
C LEU A 175 -24.84 25.41 -22.67
N ASP A 176 -25.28 24.20 -23.03
CA ASP A 176 -26.48 23.99 -23.84
C ASP A 176 -27.75 24.54 -23.11
N GLN A 177 -27.85 24.32 -21.79
CA GLN A 177 -28.95 24.84 -20.97
C GLN A 177 -28.87 26.38 -20.83
N LEU A 178 -27.68 26.93 -20.70
CA LEU A 178 -27.50 28.39 -20.64
C LEU A 178 -27.96 29.07 -21.94
N GLU A 179 -27.57 28.50 -23.10
CA GLU A 179 -28.01 28.97 -24.40
C GLU A 179 -29.54 28.89 -24.56
N ALA A 180 -30.17 27.84 -24.04
CA ALA A 180 -31.64 27.74 -24.05
C ALA A 180 -32.30 28.82 -23.19
N VAL A 181 -31.73 29.13 -22.00
CA VAL A 181 -32.22 30.20 -21.13
C VAL A 181 -32.06 31.58 -21.81
N GLU A 182 -30.91 31.84 -22.41
CA GLU A 182 -30.65 33.10 -23.13
C GLU A 182 -31.66 33.38 -24.26
N LYS A 183 -32.12 32.31 -24.95
CA LYS A 183 -33.14 32.41 -25.98
C LYS A 183 -34.54 32.74 -25.44
N GLU A 184 -34.88 32.31 -24.23
CA GLU A 184 -36.19 32.52 -23.61
C GLU A 184 -36.26 33.84 -22.80
N ASP A 185 -35.16 34.38 -22.29
CA ASP A 185 -35.11 35.56 -21.45
C ASP A 185 -35.73 36.83 -22.11
N PRO A 186 -35.47 37.12 -23.39
CA PRO A 186 -36.13 38.27 -24.08
C PRO A 186 -37.65 38.17 -24.11
N LYS A 187 -38.18 36.96 -24.21
CA LYS A 187 -39.65 36.71 -24.22
C LYS A 187 -40.26 37.03 -22.85
N ARG A 188 -39.56 36.72 -21.79
CA ARG A 188 -39.96 36.97 -20.41
C ARG A 188 -40.09 38.49 -20.13
N PHE A 189 -39.16 39.30 -20.62
CA PHE A 189 -39.22 40.77 -20.51
C PHE A 189 -40.44 41.34 -21.18
N VAL A 190 -40.80 40.82 -22.36
CA VAL A 190 -42.01 41.27 -23.09
C VAL A 190 -43.29 40.93 -22.33
N ILE A 191 -43.35 39.78 -21.67
CA ILE A 191 -44.53 39.34 -20.89
C ILE A 191 -44.65 40.17 -19.61
N LEU A 192 -43.57 40.47 -18.92
CA LEU A 192 -43.58 41.30 -17.71
C LEU A 192 -44.01 42.76 -17.98
N ASN A 193 -43.54 43.32 -19.09
CA ASN A 193 -43.93 44.71 -19.48
C ASN A 193 -45.37 44.81 -20.01
N LYS A 194 -46.06 43.72 -20.37
CA LYS A 194 -47.47 43.72 -20.75
C LYS A 194 -48.43 43.60 -19.57
N ASN A 195 -47.93 43.20 -18.40
CA ASN A 195 -48.72 42.99 -17.19
C ASN A 195 -48.52 44.11 -16.13
N CYS A 196 -47.77 45.16 -16.45
CA CYS A 196 -47.68 46.43 -15.74
C CYS A 196 -48.42 47.51 -16.55
#